data_1afc70cf674daba75c9775c41f51ec1e
#
_entry.id   1afc70cf674daba75c9775c41f51ec1e
#
_cell.length_a   1.000
_cell.length_b   1.000
_cell.length_c   1.000
_cell.angle_alpha   90.00
_cell.angle_beta   90.00
_cell.angle_gamma   90.00
#
_symmetry.space_group_name_H-M   'P 1'
#
loop_
_entity.id
_entity.type
_entity.pdbx_description
1 polymer ?
#
loop_
_entity_poly.entity_id
_entity_poly.type
_entity_poly.pdbx_seq_one_letter_code
_entity_poly.pdbx_strand_id
1 'polypeptide(L)'
;MITTSPVPSIQAPSLAPTPHFDKPTYLMCPPEFYDVDYVINPWMAGNLHRPSRDKAFAQWKNLYNQLRRIADVRLLHARAGAPDMVFVAHAAIVSHGIAAVSSFAHPQRQPEEAHLRRWLQDANFLLWNTPRETAFEGEGDAMFDADGNHLWMAHGSRTCRHSHRHVSDAWHTPVTSLHLVDPRFFHLDTCFAPLANGYLLYFPAAFDSASQNRIEAAYPVEKRIAVTEAEATQFACSVINIGRNILMGASDVDLAARLADAGFDVTQLDLSEFHRGGGSAKSLALRLSDLEVAEAL
;
A
#
# COMPACT_ATOMS: atom_id res chain seq x y z
N MET A 1 -62.71 -0.29 -17.29
CA MET A 1 -61.89 -0.39 -16.07
C MET A 1 -60.73 -1.29 -16.36
N ILE A 2 -59.53 -0.74 -16.47
CA ILE A 2 -58.29 -1.48 -16.73
C ILE A 2 -57.68 -1.74 -15.35
N THR A 3 -57.70 -3.00 -14.91
CA THR A 3 -57.04 -3.44 -13.68
C THR A 3 -55.54 -3.56 -13.92
N THR A 4 -54.76 -2.63 -13.37
CA THR A 4 -53.32 -2.73 -13.34
C THR A 4 -52.88 -3.67 -12.23
N SER A 5 -52.32 -4.84 -12.59
CA SER A 5 -51.68 -5.73 -11.64
C SER A 5 -50.42 -5.06 -11.04
N PRO A 6 -50.17 -5.21 -9.73
CA PRO A 6 -48.95 -4.66 -9.14
C PRO A 6 -47.70 -5.39 -9.67
N VAL A 7 -46.71 -4.61 -10.08
CA VAL A 7 -45.37 -5.11 -10.44
C VAL A 7 -44.71 -5.71 -9.18
N PRO A 8 -44.21 -6.95 -9.21
CA PRO A 8 -43.53 -7.53 -8.06
C PRO A 8 -42.28 -6.70 -7.73
N SER A 9 -42.22 -6.27 -6.46
CA SER A 9 -41.03 -5.61 -5.93
C SER A 9 -39.85 -6.63 -5.94
N ILE A 10 -38.86 -6.39 -6.76
CA ILE A 10 -37.60 -7.12 -6.70
C ILE A 10 -36.93 -6.70 -5.39
N GLN A 11 -36.95 -7.59 -4.40
CA GLN A 11 -36.11 -7.43 -3.21
C GLN A 11 -34.64 -7.41 -3.66
N ALA A 12 -33.94 -6.30 -3.39
CA ALA A 12 -32.50 -6.26 -3.56
C ALA A 12 -31.87 -7.42 -2.76
N PRO A 13 -30.89 -8.14 -3.34
CA PRO A 13 -30.21 -9.20 -2.62
C PRO A 13 -29.62 -8.61 -1.34
N SER A 14 -29.88 -9.26 -0.19
CA SER A 14 -29.25 -8.93 1.08
C SER A 14 -27.75 -9.07 0.88
N LEU A 15 -27.05 -7.94 0.80
CA LEU A 15 -25.59 -7.95 0.79
C LEU A 15 -25.13 -8.55 2.12
N ALA A 16 -24.23 -9.54 2.04
CA ALA A 16 -23.55 -10.03 3.23
C ALA A 16 -22.88 -8.85 3.95
N PRO A 17 -22.85 -8.84 5.29
CA PRO A 17 -22.20 -7.76 6.01
C PRO A 17 -20.74 -7.63 5.60
N THR A 18 -20.28 -6.41 5.39
CA THR A 18 -18.87 -6.11 5.11
C THR A 18 -17.98 -6.60 6.26
N PRO A 19 -16.73 -7.01 5.98
CA PRO A 19 -15.85 -7.52 7.03
C PRO A 19 -15.58 -6.43 8.06
N HIS A 20 -15.67 -6.81 9.33
CA HIS A 20 -15.28 -6.00 10.47
C HIS A 20 -14.07 -6.63 11.14
N PHE A 21 -13.14 -5.82 11.62
CA PHE A 21 -11.90 -6.26 12.24
C PHE A 21 -11.74 -5.58 13.61
N ASP A 22 -11.55 -6.38 14.64
CA ASP A 22 -11.32 -5.90 16.02
C ASP A 22 -9.82 -5.57 16.25
N LYS A 23 -8.96 -5.89 15.30
CA LYS A 23 -7.50 -5.68 15.35
C LYS A 23 -6.97 -5.24 14.00
N PRO A 24 -5.83 -4.52 13.97
CA PRO A 24 -5.12 -4.27 12.72
C PRO A 24 -4.93 -5.58 11.96
N THR A 25 -5.39 -5.63 10.72
CA THR A 25 -5.38 -6.85 9.90
C THR A 25 -4.77 -6.55 8.55
N TYR A 26 -3.85 -7.41 8.12
CA TYR A 26 -3.12 -7.28 6.86
C TYR A 26 -3.24 -8.53 6.01
N LEU A 27 -3.14 -8.35 4.69
CA LEU A 27 -2.97 -9.41 3.71
C LEU A 27 -1.52 -9.44 3.26
N MET A 28 -0.91 -10.62 3.25
CA MET A 28 0.40 -10.86 2.70
C MET A 28 0.37 -12.00 1.69
N CYS A 29 1.25 -11.97 0.69
CA CYS A 29 1.42 -13.04 -0.28
C CYS A 29 2.82 -13.65 -0.10
N PRO A 30 2.97 -14.98 0.14
CA PRO A 30 4.28 -15.61 0.28
C PRO A 30 5.05 -15.58 -1.04
N PRO A 31 6.41 -15.50 -1.00
CA PRO A 31 7.26 -15.33 -2.18
C PRO A 31 7.55 -16.65 -2.92
N GLU A 32 6.56 -17.55 -3.03
CA GLU A 32 6.74 -18.87 -3.65
C GLU A 32 7.20 -18.80 -5.11
N PHE A 33 6.74 -17.77 -5.83
CA PHE A 33 7.07 -17.54 -7.24
C PHE A 33 7.77 -16.20 -7.47
N TYR A 34 8.21 -15.54 -6.39
CA TYR A 34 8.91 -14.27 -6.49
C TYR A 34 10.23 -14.41 -7.24
N ASP A 35 10.39 -13.62 -8.26
CA ASP A 35 11.63 -13.40 -9.01
C ASP A 35 11.56 -12.02 -9.69
N VAL A 36 12.63 -11.54 -10.25
CA VAL A 36 12.65 -10.40 -11.16
C VAL A 36 12.75 -10.96 -12.59
N ASP A 37 11.60 -11.22 -13.20
CA ASP A 37 11.51 -11.84 -14.55
C ASP A 37 11.52 -10.81 -15.68
N TYR A 38 11.32 -9.53 -15.36
CA TYR A 38 11.21 -8.42 -16.28
C TYR A 38 11.68 -7.11 -15.62
N VAL A 39 11.79 -6.04 -16.40
CA VAL A 39 12.17 -4.72 -15.89
C VAL A 39 11.03 -3.73 -16.15
N ILE A 40 10.32 -3.34 -15.09
CA ILE A 40 9.24 -2.34 -15.11
C ILE A 40 9.47 -1.18 -14.13
N ASN A 41 10.61 -1.17 -13.45
CA ASN A 41 11.09 -0.07 -12.63
C ASN A 41 12.62 -0.07 -12.57
N PRO A 42 13.27 1.04 -12.18
CA PRO A 42 14.74 1.16 -12.18
C PRO A 42 15.45 0.15 -11.25
N TRP A 43 14.82 -0.29 -10.17
CA TRP A 43 15.42 -1.23 -9.21
C TRP A 43 15.56 -2.64 -9.78
N MET A 44 14.68 -3.03 -10.71
CA MET A 44 14.75 -4.32 -11.41
C MET A 44 15.89 -4.36 -12.42
N ALA A 45 16.39 -3.20 -12.88
CA ALA A 45 17.51 -3.13 -13.83
C ALA A 45 18.77 -3.76 -13.24
N GLY A 46 19.33 -4.75 -13.94
CA GLY A 46 20.50 -5.51 -13.49
C GLY A 46 20.20 -6.59 -12.43
N ASN A 47 18.93 -6.77 -12.04
CA ASN A 47 18.49 -7.75 -11.05
C ASN A 47 17.67 -8.92 -11.62
N LEU A 48 17.60 -9.07 -12.96
CA LEU A 48 16.92 -10.20 -13.60
C LEU A 48 17.46 -11.52 -13.07
N HIS A 49 16.58 -12.36 -12.53
CA HIS A 49 16.87 -13.67 -11.92
C HIS A 49 17.98 -13.65 -10.86
N ARG A 50 18.15 -12.50 -10.18
CA ARG A 50 19.13 -12.34 -9.09
C ARG A 50 18.59 -12.61 -7.70
N PRO A 51 17.28 -12.46 -7.41
CA PRO A 51 16.76 -12.78 -6.09
C PRO A 51 17.01 -14.25 -5.71
N SER A 52 17.49 -14.45 -4.48
CA SER A 52 17.58 -15.80 -3.90
C SER A 52 16.22 -16.15 -3.28
N ARG A 53 15.57 -17.19 -3.79
CA ARG A 53 14.25 -17.64 -3.28
C ARG A 53 14.30 -18.00 -1.79
N ASP A 54 15.32 -18.74 -1.36
CA ASP A 54 15.44 -19.15 0.04
C ASP A 54 15.63 -17.93 0.95
N LYS A 55 16.45 -16.97 0.53
CA LYS A 55 16.67 -15.73 1.27
C LYS A 55 15.41 -14.86 1.28
N ALA A 56 14.75 -14.69 0.14
CA ALA A 56 13.48 -13.96 0.04
C ALA A 56 12.41 -14.57 0.96
N PHE A 57 12.31 -15.90 0.97
CA PHE A 57 11.38 -16.59 1.87
C PHE A 57 11.73 -16.39 3.35
N ALA A 58 13.01 -16.46 3.72
CA ALA A 58 13.46 -16.19 5.08
C ALA A 58 13.18 -14.75 5.53
N GLN A 59 13.43 -13.76 4.65
CA GLN A 59 13.16 -12.35 4.90
C GLN A 59 11.67 -12.09 5.05
N TRP A 60 10.85 -12.60 4.13
CA TRP A 60 9.39 -12.49 4.17
C TRP A 60 8.82 -13.13 5.46
N LYS A 61 9.29 -14.32 5.82
CA LYS A 61 8.86 -15.03 7.03
C LYS A 61 9.20 -14.24 8.30
N ASN A 62 10.35 -13.56 8.31
CA ASN A 62 10.71 -12.69 9.42
C ASN A 62 9.76 -11.51 9.55
N LEU A 63 9.47 -10.78 8.44
CA LEU A 63 8.48 -9.71 8.43
C LEU A 63 7.10 -10.23 8.87
N TYR A 64 6.64 -11.34 8.30
CA TYR A 64 5.38 -11.99 8.68
C TYR A 64 5.30 -12.29 10.18
N ASN A 65 6.36 -12.84 10.77
CA ASN A 65 6.39 -13.15 12.19
C ASN A 65 6.39 -11.90 13.09
N GLN A 66 7.07 -10.81 12.67
CA GLN A 66 7.05 -9.56 13.41
C GLN A 66 5.67 -8.88 13.31
N LEU A 67 5.08 -8.85 12.13
CA LEU A 67 3.75 -8.28 11.93
C LEU A 67 2.68 -9.03 12.75
N ARG A 68 2.75 -10.35 12.81
CA ARG A 68 1.82 -11.17 13.62
C ARG A 68 1.89 -10.96 15.13
N ARG A 69 2.88 -10.27 15.63
CA ARG A 69 2.95 -9.88 17.06
C ARG A 69 2.04 -8.72 17.39
N ILE A 70 1.75 -7.87 16.38
CA ILE A 70 1.05 -6.59 16.55
C ILE A 70 -0.21 -6.48 15.69
N ALA A 71 -0.48 -7.45 14.81
CA ALA A 71 -1.61 -7.47 13.90
C ALA A 71 -2.03 -8.89 13.55
N ASP A 72 -3.25 -9.06 13.05
CA ASP A 72 -3.66 -10.28 12.38
C ASP A 72 -3.17 -10.28 10.93
N VAL A 73 -2.72 -11.44 10.44
CA VAL A 73 -2.22 -11.58 9.07
C VAL A 73 -2.97 -12.69 8.35
N ARG A 74 -3.60 -12.31 7.23
CA ARG A 74 -4.22 -13.24 6.27
C ARG A 74 -3.28 -13.47 5.09
N LEU A 75 -3.45 -14.58 4.41
CA LEU A 75 -2.59 -14.95 3.29
C LEU A 75 -3.36 -15.01 1.97
N LEU A 76 -2.76 -14.43 0.94
CA LEU A 76 -3.12 -14.63 -0.46
C LEU A 76 -2.22 -15.73 -1.02
N HIS A 77 -2.80 -16.72 -1.68
CA HIS A 77 -1.99 -17.77 -2.34
C HIS A 77 -1.25 -17.20 -3.55
N ALA A 78 0.07 -17.36 -3.55
CA ALA A 78 0.92 -16.99 -4.67
C ALA A 78 0.55 -17.78 -5.94
N ARG A 79 0.84 -17.22 -7.12
CA ARG A 79 0.53 -17.83 -8.41
C ARG A 79 1.75 -17.86 -9.31
N ALA A 80 1.97 -18.99 -9.95
CA ALA A 80 2.98 -19.10 -11.00
C ALA A 80 2.67 -18.13 -12.15
N GLY A 81 3.69 -17.44 -12.67
CA GLY A 81 3.54 -16.43 -13.72
C GLY A 81 3.10 -15.04 -13.22
N ALA A 82 3.02 -14.84 -11.90
CA ALA A 82 2.75 -13.55 -11.26
C ALA A 82 3.78 -13.29 -10.14
N PRO A 83 5.06 -13.07 -10.48
CA PRO A 83 6.14 -12.97 -9.48
C PRO A 83 5.97 -11.79 -8.53
N ASP A 84 5.38 -10.68 -8.99
CA ASP A 84 5.17 -9.47 -8.21
C ASP A 84 3.95 -9.52 -7.27
N MET A 85 3.17 -10.63 -7.24
CA MET A 85 2.07 -10.79 -6.27
C MET A 85 2.53 -10.65 -4.81
N VAL A 86 3.80 -10.85 -4.52
CA VAL A 86 4.39 -10.62 -3.20
C VAL A 86 4.22 -9.16 -2.75
N PHE A 87 4.21 -8.19 -3.68
CA PHE A 87 3.95 -6.78 -3.43
C PHE A 87 2.44 -6.48 -3.41
N VAL A 88 1.73 -7.20 -2.56
CA VAL A 88 0.26 -7.25 -2.51
C VAL A 88 -0.39 -5.91 -2.17
N ALA A 89 0.31 -5.01 -1.50
CA ALA A 89 -0.19 -3.67 -1.20
C ALA A 89 -0.51 -2.85 -2.46
N HIS A 90 0.21 -3.10 -3.56
CA HIS A 90 -0.04 -2.41 -4.82
C HIS A 90 -1.33 -2.84 -5.54
N ALA A 91 -2.00 -3.88 -5.06
CA ALA A 91 -3.14 -4.46 -5.76
C ALA A 91 -4.51 -3.91 -5.30
N ALA A 92 -4.59 -3.16 -4.19
CA ALA A 92 -5.78 -2.44 -3.74
C ALA A 92 -5.44 -1.38 -2.69
N ILE A 93 -6.42 -0.53 -2.38
CA ILE A 93 -6.53 0.19 -1.10
C ILE A 93 -7.87 -0.16 -0.47
N VAL A 94 -7.88 -0.35 0.86
CA VAL A 94 -9.04 -0.85 1.59
C VAL A 94 -9.36 0.07 2.77
N SER A 95 -10.64 0.40 2.93
CA SER A 95 -11.18 1.07 4.12
C SER A 95 -12.68 0.81 4.23
N HIS A 96 -13.21 0.73 5.46
CA HIS A 96 -14.64 0.56 5.77
C HIS A 96 -15.30 -0.58 4.98
N GLY A 97 -14.58 -1.69 4.81
CA GLY A 97 -15.07 -2.85 4.08
C GLY A 97 -15.19 -2.67 2.56
N ILE A 98 -14.74 -1.53 2.03
CA ILE A 98 -14.66 -1.24 0.59
C ILE A 98 -13.22 -1.40 0.14
N ALA A 99 -13.02 -2.08 -0.98
CA ALA A 99 -11.71 -2.25 -1.62
C ALA A 99 -11.71 -1.59 -3.00
N ALA A 100 -10.96 -0.49 -3.17
CA ALA A 100 -10.67 0.04 -4.49
C ALA A 100 -9.53 -0.78 -5.10
N VAL A 101 -9.88 -1.62 -6.08
CA VAL A 101 -8.96 -2.60 -6.68
C VAL A 101 -8.18 -1.96 -7.81
N SER A 102 -6.92 -2.32 -7.90
CA SER A 102 -5.99 -1.77 -8.89
C SER A 102 -6.33 -2.17 -10.32
N SER A 103 -5.94 -1.29 -11.23
CA SER A 103 -5.83 -1.50 -12.67
C SER A 103 -4.36 -1.23 -13.02
N PHE A 104 -3.54 -2.27 -13.10
CA PHE A 104 -2.10 -2.12 -13.25
C PHE A 104 -1.72 -1.50 -14.60
N ALA A 105 -0.82 -0.53 -14.57
CA ALA A 105 -0.28 0.12 -15.77
C ALA A 105 0.51 -0.86 -16.64
N HIS A 106 1.28 -1.75 -16.01
CA HIS A 106 2.12 -2.70 -16.72
C HIS A 106 1.40 -4.05 -16.97
N PRO A 107 1.37 -4.54 -18.22
CA PRO A 107 0.73 -5.82 -18.57
C PRO A 107 1.25 -7.01 -17.76
N GLN A 108 2.51 -6.96 -17.31
CA GLN A 108 3.14 -8.01 -16.52
C GLN A 108 2.43 -8.25 -15.17
N ARG A 109 1.81 -7.21 -14.60
CA ARG A 109 1.11 -7.29 -13.31
C ARG A 109 -0.41 -7.47 -13.44
N GLN A 110 -1.00 -7.21 -14.60
CA GLN A 110 -2.45 -7.34 -14.82
C GLN A 110 -3.03 -8.73 -14.46
N PRO A 111 -2.32 -9.86 -14.66
CA PRO A 111 -2.82 -11.17 -14.22
C PRO A 111 -3.08 -11.27 -12.71
N GLU A 112 -2.42 -10.45 -11.87
CA GLU A 112 -2.59 -10.45 -10.41
C GLU A 112 -3.99 -9.97 -10.00
N GLU A 113 -4.61 -9.06 -10.78
CA GLU A 113 -5.90 -8.42 -10.47
C GLU A 113 -7.02 -9.42 -10.21
N ALA A 114 -7.14 -10.45 -11.05
CA ALA A 114 -8.21 -11.44 -10.94
C ALA A 114 -8.10 -12.26 -9.63
N HIS A 115 -6.86 -12.55 -9.19
CA HIS A 115 -6.61 -13.33 -7.98
C HIS A 115 -6.94 -12.55 -6.73
N LEU A 116 -6.54 -11.26 -6.66
CA LEU A 116 -6.90 -10.43 -5.53
C LEU A 116 -8.40 -10.14 -5.48
N ARG A 117 -9.02 -9.80 -6.63
CA ARG A 117 -10.48 -9.59 -6.71
C ARG A 117 -11.25 -10.77 -6.14
N ARG A 118 -10.89 -11.98 -6.55
CA ARG A 118 -11.50 -13.20 -6.04
C ARG A 118 -11.35 -13.32 -4.53
N TRP A 119 -10.14 -13.13 -4.02
CA TRP A 119 -9.87 -13.20 -2.59
C TRP A 119 -10.70 -12.18 -1.80
N LEU A 120 -10.76 -10.93 -2.26
CA LEU A 120 -11.54 -9.87 -1.60
C LEU A 120 -13.05 -10.17 -1.63
N GLN A 121 -13.58 -10.69 -2.75
CA GLN A 121 -14.98 -11.11 -2.85
C GLN A 121 -15.31 -12.25 -1.88
N ASP A 122 -14.46 -13.28 -1.84
CA ASP A 122 -14.61 -14.43 -0.94
C ASP A 122 -14.51 -13.99 0.55
N ALA A 123 -13.82 -12.89 0.83
CA ALA A 123 -13.72 -12.24 2.14
C ALA A 123 -14.82 -11.20 2.42
N ASN A 124 -15.82 -11.07 1.55
CA ASN A 124 -16.99 -10.16 1.65
C ASN A 124 -16.66 -8.66 1.57
N PHE A 125 -15.54 -8.27 0.96
CA PHE A 125 -15.31 -6.85 0.67
C PHE A 125 -16.18 -6.35 -0.47
N LEU A 126 -16.70 -5.13 -0.33
CA LEU A 126 -17.35 -4.43 -1.44
C LEU A 126 -16.27 -3.94 -2.42
N LEU A 127 -16.28 -4.43 -3.66
CA LEU A 127 -15.30 -4.02 -4.64
C LEU A 127 -15.70 -2.70 -5.31
N TRP A 128 -14.81 -1.72 -5.24
CA TRP A 128 -14.88 -0.50 -6.02
C TRP A 128 -13.95 -0.60 -7.23
N ASN A 129 -14.51 -0.53 -8.43
CA ASN A 129 -13.76 -0.74 -9.65
C ASN A 129 -13.30 0.59 -10.23
N THR A 130 -12.01 0.75 -10.44
CA THR A 130 -11.46 1.81 -11.27
C THR A 130 -11.69 1.48 -12.76
N PRO A 131 -11.97 2.49 -13.63
CA PRO A 131 -12.04 2.25 -15.06
C PRO A 131 -10.72 1.67 -15.59
N ARG A 132 -10.80 0.68 -16.48
CA ARG A 132 -9.61 -0.01 -17.00
C ARG A 132 -8.62 0.91 -17.73
N GLU A 133 -9.12 1.99 -18.29
CA GLU A 133 -8.35 3.00 -19.02
C GLU A 133 -7.57 3.93 -18.09
N THR A 134 -7.84 3.88 -16.79
CA THR A 134 -7.16 4.70 -15.78
C THR A 134 -6.34 3.81 -14.87
N ALA A 135 -5.03 3.78 -15.08
CA ALA A 135 -4.14 3.03 -14.22
C ALA A 135 -4.20 3.53 -12.76
N PHE A 136 -4.23 2.57 -11.83
CA PHE A 136 -4.20 2.78 -10.39
C PHE A 136 -3.52 1.58 -9.72
N GLU A 137 -2.57 1.82 -8.82
CA GLU A 137 -1.78 0.74 -8.20
C GLU A 137 -1.87 0.75 -6.66
N GLY A 138 -3.10 0.71 -6.14
CA GLY A 138 -3.43 0.42 -4.74
C GLY A 138 -2.73 1.31 -3.70
N GLU A 139 -2.35 0.71 -2.58
CA GLU A 139 -1.59 1.37 -1.51
C GLU A 139 -0.12 1.66 -1.92
N GLY A 140 0.31 1.24 -3.11
CA GLY A 140 1.54 1.75 -3.70
C GLY A 140 1.45 3.24 -3.97
N ASP A 141 0.29 3.74 -4.41
CA ASP A 141 0.09 5.13 -4.81
C ASP A 141 -1.04 5.86 -4.07
N ALA A 142 -1.70 5.21 -3.11
CA ALA A 142 -2.78 5.78 -2.32
C ALA A 142 -2.62 5.42 -0.84
N MET A 143 -2.70 6.39 0.05
CA MET A 143 -2.60 6.19 1.49
C MET A 143 -3.55 7.13 2.21
N PHE A 144 -4.29 6.61 3.17
CA PHE A 144 -4.98 7.47 4.13
C PHE A 144 -3.98 8.13 5.07
N ASP A 145 -4.32 9.33 5.55
CA ASP A 145 -3.62 9.91 6.69
C ASP A 145 -3.86 9.10 7.97
N ALA A 146 -3.18 9.47 9.06
CA ALA A 146 -3.28 8.73 10.32
C ALA A 146 -4.71 8.63 10.87
N ASP A 147 -5.55 9.65 10.60
CA ASP A 147 -6.92 9.75 11.10
C ASP A 147 -7.96 9.12 10.14
N GLY A 148 -7.51 8.63 8.98
CA GLY A 148 -8.39 8.03 7.96
C GLY A 148 -9.30 9.01 7.21
N ASN A 149 -9.17 10.33 7.49
CA ASN A 149 -10.08 11.36 6.99
C ASN A 149 -9.61 12.03 5.71
N HIS A 150 -8.40 11.76 5.27
CA HIS A 150 -7.80 12.34 4.08
C HIS A 150 -7.02 11.29 3.29
N LEU A 151 -7.10 11.37 1.96
CA LEU A 151 -6.42 10.44 1.07
C LEU A 151 -5.29 11.14 0.33
N TRP A 152 -4.08 10.66 0.52
CA TRP A 152 -2.90 11.05 -0.24
C TRP A 152 -2.76 10.12 -1.44
N MET A 153 -2.69 10.68 -2.65
CA MET A 153 -2.50 9.87 -3.86
C MET A 153 -1.41 10.45 -4.73
N ALA A 154 -0.51 9.59 -5.20
CA ALA A 154 0.50 9.99 -6.16
C ALA A 154 0.13 9.61 -7.59
N HIS A 155 0.64 10.38 -8.54
CA HIS A 155 0.63 10.07 -9.95
C HIS A 155 2.02 10.24 -10.55
N GLY A 156 2.29 9.51 -11.61
CA GLY A 156 3.59 9.50 -12.28
C GLY A 156 3.63 8.40 -13.32
N SER A 157 4.54 7.46 -13.18
CA SER A 157 4.73 6.36 -14.12
C SER A 157 3.74 5.20 -13.96
N ARG A 158 3.05 5.09 -12.82
CA ARG A 158 2.18 3.96 -12.48
C ARG A 158 0.72 4.36 -12.37
N THR A 159 0.39 5.25 -11.48
CA THR A 159 -0.98 5.70 -11.28
C THR A 159 -1.26 6.94 -12.11
N CYS A 160 -2.40 6.94 -12.80
CA CYS A 160 -2.89 8.07 -13.58
C CYS A 160 -3.62 9.07 -12.67
N ARG A 161 -3.36 10.37 -12.83
CA ARG A 161 -4.03 11.42 -12.04
C ARG A 161 -5.56 11.36 -12.12
N HIS A 162 -6.11 10.91 -13.26
CA HIS A 162 -7.57 10.81 -13.42
C HIS A 162 -8.19 9.74 -12.51
N SER A 163 -7.43 8.72 -12.08
CA SER A 163 -7.94 7.71 -11.14
C SER A 163 -8.20 8.26 -9.73
N HIS A 164 -7.55 9.37 -9.34
CA HIS A 164 -7.64 9.92 -7.98
C HIS A 164 -9.08 10.22 -7.56
N ARG A 165 -9.85 10.86 -8.44
CA ARG A 165 -11.26 11.15 -8.19
C ARG A 165 -12.07 9.85 -8.05
N HIS A 166 -11.88 8.89 -8.98
CA HIS A 166 -12.62 7.62 -8.92
C HIS A 166 -12.33 6.86 -7.63
N VAL A 167 -11.08 6.88 -7.16
CA VAL A 167 -10.71 6.19 -5.93
C VAL A 167 -11.27 6.92 -4.71
N SER A 168 -11.17 8.26 -4.66
CA SER A 168 -11.71 9.05 -3.54
C SER A 168 -13.23 8.97 -3.43
N ASP A 169 -13.94 8.81 -4.56
CA ASP A 169 -15.41 8.67 -4.60
C ASP A 169 -15.87 7.40 -3.86
N ALA A 170 -15.02 6.36 -3.70
CA ALA A 170 -15.34 5.15 -2.96
C ALA A 170 -15.71 5.42 -1.48
N TRP A 171 -15.11 6.45 -0.88
CA TRP A 171 -15.31 6.82 0.52
C TRP A 171 -15.78 8.26 0.69
N HIS A 172 -16.00 8.99 -0.40
CA HIS A 172 -16.26 10.45 -0.37
C HIS A 172 -15.21 11.23 0.43
N THR A 173 -13.96 10.76 0.43
CA THR A 173 -12.86 11.31 1.21
C THR A 173 -12.10 12.37 0.40
N PRO A 174 -11.73 13.52 0.99
CA PRO A 174 -10.87 14.51 0.33
C PRO A 174 -9.56 13.88 -0.14
N VAL A 175 -9.10 14.26 -1.33
CA VAL A 175 -7.84 13.74 -1.91
C VAL A 175 -6.85 14.86 -2.20
N THR A 176 -5.60 14.68 -1.77
CA THR A 176 -4.47 15.49 -2.22
C THR A 176 -3.64 14.70 -3.24
N SER A 177 -3.57 15.25 -4.46
CA SER A 177 -2.74 14.66 -5.53
C SER A 177 -1.30 15.14 -5.43
N LEU A 178 -0.36 14.20 -5.46
CA LEU A 178 1.08 14.42 -5.46
C LEU A 178 1.67 13.95 -6.80
N HIS A 179 2.66 14.67 -7.33
CA HIS A 179 3.35 14.29 -8.55
C HIS A 179 4.76 13.77 -8.23
N LEU A 180 5.03 12.52 -8.59
CA LEU A 180 6.33 11.89 -8.48
C LEU A 180 7.18 12.26 -9.71
N VAL A 181 8.36 12.85 -9.47
CA VAL A 181 9.24 13.33 -10.54
C VAL A 181 10.55 12.55 -10.67
N ASP A 182 10.92 11.79 -9.65
CA ASP A 182 12.11 10.93 -9.67
C ASP A 182 11.70 9.49 -10.03
N PRO A 183 12.17 8.95 -11.16
CA PRO A 183 11.78 7.61 -11.62
C PRO A 183 12.19 6.47 -10.67
N ARG A 184 13.10 6.70 -9.73
CA ARG A 184 13.48 5.73 -8.70
C ARG A 184 12.34 5.52 -7.70
N PHE A 185 11.56 6.57 -7.45
CA PHE A 185 10.41 6.55 -6.54
C PHE A 185 9.12 6.50 -7.38
N PHE A 186 8.93 5.36 -8.05
CA PHE A 186 7.85 5.14 -9.00
C PHE A 186 6.48 4.89 -8.34
N HIS A 187 6.47 4.60 -7.02
CA HIS A 187 5.29 4.52 -6.16
C HIS A 187 5.43 5.45 -4.94
N LEU A 188 4.29 5.91 -4.42
CA LEU A 188 4.22 6.74 -3.22
C LEU A 188 4.78 6.03 -1.99
N ASP A 189 4.51 4.73 -1.82
CA ASP A 189 4.95 3.92 -0.68
C ASP A 189 6.48 3.81 -0.56
N THR A 190 7.22 4.19 -1.60
CA THR A 190 8.68 4.20 -1.58
C THR A 190 9.28 5.50 -1.02
N CYS A 191 8.48 6.58 -0.96
CA CYS A 191 8.98 7.91 -0.61
C CYS A 191 8.06 8.74 0.31
N PHE A 192 6.95 8.16 0.78
CA PHE A 192 5.97 8.86 1.61
C PHE A 192 5.24 7.87 2.53
N ALA A 193 5.18 8.16 3.82
CA ALA A 193 4.50 7.35 4.81
C ALA A 193 3.86 8.24 5.88
N PRO A 194 2.53 8.44 5.86
CA PRO A 194 1.81 8.98 7.00
C PRO A 194 1.97 8.04 8.20
N LEU A 195 2.38 8.60 9.33
CA LEU A 195 2.59 7.86 10.58
C LEU A 195 1.59 8.29 11.64
N ALA A 196 1.40 7.45 12.65
CA ALA A 196 0.58 7.75 13.81
C ALA A 196 0.98 9.11 14.46
N ASN A 197 0.06 9.70 15.24
CA ASN A 197 0.24 10.98 15.90
C ASN A 197 0.53 12.15 14.95
N GLY A 198 0.09 12.07 13.69
CA GLY A 198 0.22 13.11 12.68
C GLY A 198 1.66 13.34 12.16
N TYR A 199 2.55 12.37 12.33
CA TYR A 199 3.89 12.43 11.76
C TYR A 199 3.87 12.02 10.28
N LEU A 200 4.86 12.50 9.54
CA LEU A 200 5.14 12.10 8.15
C LEU A 200 6.60 11.73 8.01
N LEU A 201 6.87 10.55 7.48
CA LEU A 201 8.19 10.15 7.01
C LEU A 201 8.21 10.26 5.47
N TYR A 202 9.12 11.06 4.89
CA TYR A 202 9.09 11.31 3.45
C TYR A 202 10.43 11.73 2.86
N PHE A 203 10.58 11.54 1.55
CA PHE A 203 11.70 12.04 0.75
C PHE A 203 11.24 13.22 -0.11
N PRO A 204 11.56 14.49 0.25
CA PRO A 204 11.06 15.67 -0.45
C PRO A 204 11.40 15.70 -1.94
N ALA A 205 12.62 15.29 -2.33
CA ALA A 205 13.09 15.39 -3.71
C ALA A 205 12.38 14.41 -4.68
N ALA A 206 11.59 13.46 -4.18
CA ALA A 206 10.75 12.61 -5.03
C ALA A 206 9.59 13.38 -5.68
N PHE A 207 9.22 14.56 -5.16
CA PHE A 207 8.03 15.32 -5.52
C PHE A 207 8.35 16.62 -6.25
N ASP A 208 7.46 17.06 -7.15
CA ASP A 208 7.53 18.41 -7.69
C ASP A 208 7.29 19.48 -6.61
N SER A 209 7.68 20.73 -6.88
CA SER A 209 7.56 21.83 -5.92
C SER A 209 6.12 22.10 -5.47
N ALA A 210 5.13 21.89 -6.36
CA ALA A 210 3.73 22.09 -6.01
C ALA A 210 3.24 21.01 -5.02
N SER A 211 3.71 19.78 -5.16
CA SER A 211 3.42 18.67 -4.25
C SER A 211 4.13 18.85 -2.91
N GLN A 212 5.39 19.29 -2.91
CA GLN A 212 6.11 19.64 -1.68
C GLN A 212 5.36 20.71 -0.88
N ASN A 213 4.90 21.78 -1.53
CA ASN A 213 4.13 22.83 -0.86
C ASN A 213 2.81 22.30 -0.25
N ARG A 214 2.12 21.32 -0.90
CA ARG A 214 0.92 20.70 -0.34
C ARG A 214 1.24 19.86 0.90
N ILE A 215 2.33 19.11 0.87
CA ILE A 215 2.83 18.31 2.00
C ILE A 215 3.16 19.25 3.17
N GLU A 216 3.89 20.33 2.91
CA GLU A 216 4.30 21.29 3.92
C GLU A 216 3.14 22.07 4.53
N ALA A 217 2.10 22.32 3.76
CA ALA A 217 0.88 22.96 4.26
C ALA A 217 0.06 22.03 5.16
N ALA A 218 0.12 20.71 4.95
CA ALA A 218 -0.64 19.74 5.71
C ALA A 218 0.07 19.23 6.98
N TYR A 219 1.39 19.14 6.94
CA TYR A 219 2.19 18.65 8.08
C TYR A 219 3.07 19.76 8.64
N PRO A 220 2.94 20.12 9.92
CA PRO A 220 3.83 21.09 10.56
C PRO A 220 5.28 20.57 10.59
N VAL A 221 6.26 21.49 10.62
CA VAL A 221 7.67 21.15 10.45
C VAL A 221 8.19 20.16 11.50
N GLU A 222 7.70 20.25 12.74
CA GLU A 222 8.04 19.36 13.84
C GLU A 222 7.47 17.94 13.71
N LYS A 223 6.53 17.74 12.78
CA LYS A 223 5.92 16.44 12.46
C LYS A 223 6.47 15.82 11.18
N ARG A 224 7.35 16.52 10.46
CA ARG A 224 7.95 16.03 9.22
C ARG A 224 9.33 15.44 9.47
N ILE A 225 9.48 14.15 9.22
CA ILE A 225 10.77 13.44 9.26
C ILE A 225 11.22 13.26 7.79
N ALA A 226 12.01 14.22 7.31
CA ALA A 226 12.57 14.12 5.97
C ALA A 226 13.75 13.14 5.98
N VAL A 227 13.75 12.19 5.04
CA VAL A 227 14.87 11.26 4.84
C VAL A 227 15.86 11.83 3.84
N THR A 228 17.12 11.45 3.99
CA THR A 228 18.19 11.73 3.02
C THR A 228 18.02 10.85 1.76
N GLU A 229 18.70 11.20 0.68
CA GLU A 229 18.72 10.38 -0.53
C GLU A 229 19.29 8.97 -0.28
N ALA A 230 20.32 8.86 0.55
CA ALA A 230 20.90 7.59 0.94
C ALA A 230 19.91 6.70 1.67
N GLU A 231 19.14 7.24 2.61
CA GLU A 231 18.05 6.53 3.31
C GLU A 231 16.90 6.18 2.36
N ALA A 232 16.47 7.12 1.52
CA ALA A 232 15.38 6.90 0.56
C ALA A 232 15.70 5.76 -0.43
N THR A 233 16.95 5.66 -0.90
CA THR A 233 17.41 4.58 -1.77
C THR A 233 17.53 3.23 -1.05
N GLN A 234 17.40 3.17 0.27
CA GLN A 234 17.23 1.96 1.05
C GLN A 234 15.75 1.69 1.42
N PHE A 235 14.81 2.33 0.73
CA PHE A 235 13.36 2.20 0.97
C PHE A 235 12.93 2.63 2.38
N ALA A 236 13.58 3.62 2.96
CA ALA A 236 13.32 4.08 4.33
C ALA A 236 11.86 4.48 4.59
N CYS A 237 11.15 5.00 3.57
CA CYS A 237 9.73 5.37 3.70
C CYS A 237 8.77 4.18 3.51
N SER A 238 9.24 3.01 3.05
CA SER A 238 8.38 1.84 2.87
C SER A 238 8.19 1.10 4.20
N VAL A 239 7.35 1.66 5.08
CA VAL A 239 7.16 1.21 6.46
C VAL A 239 5.73 0.73 6.71
N ILE A 240 5.57 -0.28 7.57
CA ILE A 240 4.29 -0.62 8.18
C ILE A 240 4.25 0.06 9.54
N ASN A 241 3.31 0.99 9.72
CA ASN A 241 3.09 1.66 10.99
C ASN A 241 1.76 1.23 11.62
N ILE A 242 1.80 0.83 12.90
CA ILE A 242 0.65 0.44 13.71
C ILE A 242 0.83 1.07 15.10
N GLY A 243 0.10 2.15 15.39
CA GLY A 243 0.31 2.93 16.59
C GLY A 243 1.78 3.35 16.71
N ARG A 244 2.44 3.00 17.82
CA ARG A 244 3.87 3.30 18.00
C ARG A 244 4.82 2.38 17.21
N ASN A 245 4.35 1.23 16.78
CA ASN A 245 5.21 0.24 16.15
C ASN A 245 5.49 0.58 14.68
N ILE A 246 6.75 0.56 14.29
CA ILE A 246 7.22 0.66 12.90
C ILE A 246 8.01 -0.58 12.53
N LEU A 247 7.56 -1.29 11.48
CA LEU A 247 8.33 -2.34 10.80
C LEU A 247 8.87 -1.78 9.49
N MET A 248 10.18 -1.83 9.28
CA MET A 248 10.84 -1.26 8.11
C MET A 248 12.01 -2.11 7.62
N GLY A 249 12.45 -1.87 6.39
CA GLY A 249 13.73 -2.38 5.91
C GLY A 249 14.90 -1.87 6.75
N ALA A 250 16.01 -2.61 6.77
CA ALA A 250 17.21 -2.14 7.44
C ALA A 250 17.67 -0.80 6.83
N SER A 251 17.84 0.19 7.65
CA SER A 251 18.25 1.55 7.29
C SER A 251 19.38 2.03 8.19
N ASP A 252 19.84 3.25 7.97
CA ASP A 252 20.85 3.87 8.81
C ASP A 252 20.38 3.96 10.28
N VAL A 253 21.35 3.82 11.19
CA VAL A 253 21.14 3.93 12.64
C VAL A 253 20.54 5.31 13.01
N ASP A 254 20.90 6.36 12.27
CA ASP A 254 20.42 7.72 12.50
C ASP A 254 18.92 7.87 12.29
N LEU A 255 18.36 7.27 11.23
CA LEU A 255 16.92 7.31 10.99
C LEU A 255 16.14 6.57 12.10
N ALA A 256 16.64 5.42 12.55
CA ALA A 256 15.99 4.70 13.64
C ALA A 256 15.98 5.53 14.94
N ALA A 257 17.06 6.26 15.22
CA ALA A 257 17.13 7.18 16.37
C ALA A 257 16.12 8.34 16.24
N ARG A 258 16.04 8.98 15.06
CA ARG A 258 15.06 10.06 14.81
C ARG A 258 13.60 9.61 14.97
N LEU A 259 13.29 8.39 14.53
CA LEU A 259 11.97 7.80 14.74
C LEU A 259 11.71 7.46 16.20
N ALA A 260 12.72 6.94 16.92
CA ALA A 260 12.61 6.68 18.37
C ALA A 260 12.41 7.98 19.17
N ASP A 261 13.12 9.07 18.83
CA ASP A 261 12.94 10.38 19.43
C ASP A 261 11.53 10.96 19.19
N ALA A 262 10.91 10.61 18.04
CA ALA A 262 9.51 10.94 17.74
C ALA A 262 8.50 10.03 18.47
N GLY A 263 8.97 9.05 19.26
CA GLY A 263 8.16 8.18 20.10
C GLY A 263 7.76 6.84 19.47
N PHE A 264 8.42 6.43 18.39
CA PHE A 264 8.15 5.15 17.73
C PHE A 264 9.07 4.03 18.19
N ASP A 265 8.53 2.82 18.23
CA ASP A 265 9.25 1.57 18.48
C ASP A 265 9.62 0.93 17.13
N VAL A 266 10.88 1.04 16.72
CA VAL A 266 11.35 0.67 15.39
C VAL A 266 11.91 -0.75 15.36
N THR A 267 11.37 -1.60 14.50
CA THR A 267 11.92 -2.93 14.17
C THR A 267 12.46 -2.91 12.75
N GLN A 268 13.78 -3.03 12.62
CA GLN A 268 14.47 -3.13 11.33
C GLN A 268 14.63 -4.59 10.89
N LEU A 269 14.42 -4.84 9.58
CA LEU A 269 14.42 -6.18 8.98
C LEU A 269 15.27 -6.19 7.71
N ASP A 270 16.03 -7.25 7.47
CA ASP A 270 16.64 -7.45 6.15
C ASP A 270 15.55 -7.80 5.13
N LEU A 271 15.34 -6.92 4.16
CA LEU A 271 14.40 -7.07 3.03
C LEU A 271 15.12 -6.89 1.69
N SER A 272 16.43 -7.08 1.66
CA SER A 272 17.29 -6.80 0.52
C SER A 272 16.92 -7.56 -0.75
N GLU A 273 16.31 -8.74 -0.66
CA GLU A 273 15.85 -9.46 -1.86
C GLU A 273 14.65 -8.75 -2.52
N PHE A 274 13.75 -8.14 -1.73
CA PHE A 274 12.60 -7.39 -2.25
C PHE A 274 12.98 -6.03 -2.80
N HIS A 275 14.03 -5.40 -2.27
CA HIS A 275 14.60 -4.17 -2.84
C HIS A 275 15.03 -4.36 -4.30
N ARG A 276 15.45 -5.55 -4.72
CA ARG A 276 15.77 -5.90 -6.12
C ARG A 276 14.56 -5.81 -7.04
N GLY A 277 13.36 -6.04 -6.53
CA GLY A 277 12.08 -5.89 -7.23
C GLY A 277 11.48 -4.48 -7.11
N GLY A 278 12.06 -3.62 -6.26
CA GLY A 278 11.62 -2.24 -6.08
C GLY A 278 10.57 -2.05 -4.99
N GLY A 279 10.53 -2.93 -3.99
CA GLY A 279 9.63 -2.79 -2.84
C GLY A 279 10.29 -3.16 -1.51
N SER A 280 9.63 -2.83 -0.39
CA SER A 280 10.08 -3.13 0.98
C SER A 280 8.88 -3.44 1.88
N ALA A 281 8.96 -3.19 3.18
CA ALA A 281 7.99 -3.64 4.16
C ALA A 281 6.54 -3.29 3.82
N LYS A 282 6.25 -2.02 3.46
CA LYS A 282 4.89 -1.55 3.12
C LYS A 282 4.34 -2.27 1.90
N SER A 283 5.14 -2.42 0.86
CA SER A 283 4.73 -3.07 -0.39
C SER A 283 4.30 -4.52 -0.20
N LEU A 284 4.84 -5.21 0.83
CA LEU A 284 4.60 -6.62 1.12
C LEU A 284 3.32 -6.89 1.94
N ALA A 285 2.63 -5.84 2.41
CA ALA A 285 1.49 -5.98 3.30
C ALA A 285 0.38 -4.98 2.97
N LEU A 286 -0.73 -5.47 2.42
CA LEU A 286 -1.95 -4.70 2.18
C LEU A 286 -2.76 -4.62 3.48
N ARG A 287 -3.10 -3.42 3.90
CA ARG A 287 -3.97 -3.22 5.05
C ARG A 287 -5.43 -3.55 4.71
N LEU A 288 -6.08 -4.33 5.56
CA LEU A 288 -7.48 -4.73 5.41
C LEU A 288 -8.43 -4.07 6.41
N SER A 289 -7.90 -3.67 7.58
CA SER A 289 -8.66 -3.01 8.64
C SER A 289 -8.60 -1.50 8.52
N ASP A 290 -9.55 -0.83 9.16
CA ASP A 290 -9.53 0.62 9.28
C ASP A 290 -8.39 1.11 10.19
N LEU A 291 -8.03 2.39 10.07
CA LEU A 291 -6.93 2.99 10.83
C LEU A 291 -7.29 3.11 12.31
N GLU A 292 -8.54 3.42 12.63
CA GLU A 292 -9.06 3.57 13.99
C GLU A 292 -8.84 2.32 14.87
N VAL A 293 -8.78 1.14 14.27
CA VAL A 293 -8.50 -0.13 14.97
C VAL A 293 -7.07 -0.16 15.54
N ALA A 294 -6.15 0.66 15.01
CA ALA A 294 -4.75 0.70 15.46
C ALA A 294 -4.53 1.54 16.72
N GLU A 295 -5.45 2.45 17.05
CA GLU A 295 -5.33 3.33 18.21
C GLU A 295 -5.79 2.66 19.52
N ALA A 296 -6.46 1.51 19.42
CA ALA A 296 -6.98 0.76 20.58
C ALA A 296 -5.92 -0.16 21.24
N LEU A 297 -4.67 -0.15 20.79
CA LEU A 297 -3.55 -0.94 21.31
C LEU A 297 -2.48 -0.03 21.91
#